data_f77b576c4b7ce7ff5721bb84e867c719
#
_entry.id   f77b576c4b7ce7ff5721bb84e867c719
#
_cell.length_a   1.000
_cell.length_b   1.000
_cell.length_c   1.000
_cell.angle_alpha   90.00
_cell.angle_beta   90.00
_cell.angle_gamma   90.00
#
_symmetry.space_group_name_H-M   'P 1'
#
loop_
_entity.id
_entity.type
_entity.pdbx_description
1 polymer ?
#
loop_
_entity_poly.entity_id
_entity_poly.type
_entity_poly.pdbx_seq_one_letter_code
_entity_poly.pdbx_strand_id
1 'polypeptide(L)'
;SNFPYPLHNTSRLFGRQTFGFGGEQEELPSGPTHLAGKADISRLTLQAGKFAVTDVFDGNAYAKDTRKDFMNWSMWAPGAFDYSADKVGLTYGATAELNQKQWALRGGYFLMDSESNSNSFDTRLFQRGEYVLELETRYALLGQPGKLRTIGWLHSAYAGSYRDTLNNPAFNLDIAQTRAGRIKYGYVINVEQAITDDIGLFGR
;
A
#
# COMPACT_ATOMS: atom_id res chain seq x y z
N SER A 1 6.34 -1.39 20.40
CA SER A 1 5.31 -2.27 20.94
C SER A 1 5.97 -3.39 21.71
N ASN A 2 5.76 -3.43 23.01
CA ASN A 2 6.21 -4.52 23.82
C ASN A 2 5.28 -5.70 23.62
N PHE A 3 5.72 -6.72 22.91
CA PHE A 3 5.07 -8.02 22.92
C PHE A 3 5.67 -8.82 24.08
N PRO A 4 4.98 -8.90 25.23
CA PRO A 4 5.54 -9.60 26.42
C PRO A 4 5.65 -11.12 26.22
N TYR A 5 5.01 -11.64 25.16
CA TYR A 5 5.00 -13.07 24.85
C TYR A 5 5.18 -13.30 23.35
N PRO A 6 5.77 -14.44 22.94
CA PRO A 6 5.78 -14.85 21.56
C PRO A 6 4.37 -14.99 21.02
N LEU A 7 4.02 -14.26 19.97
CA LEU A 7 2.74 -14.35 19.32
C LEU A 7 2.92 -14.96 17.93
N HIS A 8 2.11 -15.96 17.62
CA HIS A 8 2.02 -16.48 16.26
C HIS A 8 1.32 -15.46 15.37
N ASN A 9 1.96 -15.13 14.23
CA ASN A 9 1.34 -14.31 13.20
C ASN A 9 1.71 -14.87 11.82
N THR A 10 0.69 -15.15 11.02
CA THR A 10 0.90 -15.46 9.60
C THR A 10 1.24 -14.17 8.88
N SER A 11 2.50 -14.02 8.45
CA SER A 11 2.97 -12.77 7.87
C SER A 11 2.40 -12.53 6.47
N ARG A 12 2.46 -13.51 5.57
CA ARG A 12 1.86 -13.42 4.24
C ARG A 12 1.28 -14.78 3.85
N LEU A 13 0.03 -14.74 3.41
CA LEU A 13 -0.67 -15.90 2.85
C LEU A 13 -1.65 -15.41 1.80
N PHE A 14 -1.29 -15.52 0.54
CA PHE A 14 -2.12 -15.05 -0.57
C PHE A 14 -1.99 -15.93 -1.80
N GLY A 15 -3.03 -15.93 -2.61
CA GLY A 15 -3.00 -16.44 -3.98
C GLY A 15 -2.77 -15.30 -4.95
N ARG A 16 -1.98 -15.56 -6.01
CA ARG A 16 -1.78 -14.63 -7.12
C ARG A 16 -1.95 -15.38 -8.43
N GLN A 17 -2.73 -14.80 -9.33
CA GLN A 17 -2.92 -15.32 -10.69
C GLN A 17 -2.62 -14.19 -11.68
N THR A 18 -1.77 -14.50 -12.67
CA THR A 18 -1.44 -13.58 -13.75
C THR A 18 -1.96 -14.13 -15.08
N PHE A 19 -2.62 -13.27 -15.84
CA PHE A 19 -3.12 -13.54 -17.18
C PHE A 19 -2.36 -12.65 -18.16
N GLY A 20 -1.46 -13.23 -18.93
CA GLY A 20 -0.75 -12.55 -20.01
C GLY A 20 -1.64 -12.38 -21.23
N PHE A 21 -1.51 -11.26 -21.92
CA PHE A 21 -2.24 -10.97 -23.16
C PHE A 21 -1.39 -11.19 -24.41
N GLY A 22 -0.17 -11.74 -24.23
CA GLY A 22 0.80 -11.96 -25.29
C GLY A 22 1.62 -10.69 -25.64
N GLY A 23 2.49 -10.82 -26.62
CA GLY A 23 3.33 -9.75 -27.09
C GLY A 23 4.71 -9.72 -26.43
N GLU A 24 5.23 -8.50 -26.18
CA GLU A 24 6.54 -8.31 -25.52
C GLU A 24 6.55 -8.85 -24.10
N GLN A 25 7.66 -9.47 -23.72
CA GLN A 25 7.88 -9.98 -22.36
C GLN A 25 8.97 -9.19 -21.64
N GLU A 26 8.87 -9.11 -20.35
CA GLU A 26 9.89 -8.57 -19.45
C GLU A 26 10.41 -9.65 -18.49
N GLU A 27 11.66 -9.51 -18.09
CA GLU A 27 12.24 -10.32 -17.04
C GLU A 27 11.84 -9.78 -15.67
N LEU A 28 11.29 -10.63 -14.83
CA LEU A 28 10.95 -10.33 -13.45
C LEU A 28 12.08 -10.85 -12.56
N PRO A 29 12.83 -9.98 -11.85
CA PRO A 29 13.82 -10.43 -10.89
C PRO A 29 13.13 -11.13 -9.71
N SER A 30 13.85 -12.03 -9.02
CA SER A 30 13.34 -12.64 -7.79
C SER A 30 13.08 -11.58 -6.70
N GLY A 31 11.98 -11.73 -6.00
CA GLY A 31 11.58 -10.84 -4.91
C GLY A 31 11.08 -11.61 -3.69
N PRO A 32 10.75 -10.92 -2.59
CA PRO A 32 10.27 -11.57 -1.37
C PRO A 32 8.98 -12.38 -1.54
N THR A 33 8.21 -12.11 -2.59
CA THR A 33 6.88 -12.69 -2.82
C THR A 33 6.73 -13.38 -4.17
N HIS A 34 7.81 -13.53 -4.95
CA HIS A 34 7.82 -14.21 -6.25
C HIS A 34 9.22 -14.68 -6.62
N LEU A 35 9.28 -15.73 -7.42
CA LEU A 35 10.51 -16.21 -8.04
C LEU A 35 10.82 -15.41 -9.31
N ALA A 36 12.09 -15.44 -9.72
CA ALA A 36 12.50 -14.91 -11.02
C ALA A 36 11.79 -15.64 -12.16
N GLY A 37 11.45 -14.92 -13.21
CA GLY A 37 10.78 -15.50 -14.37
C GLY A 37 10.55 -14.47 -15.48
N LYS A 38 9.76 -14.85 -16.47
CA LYS A 38 9.31 -13.94 -17.54
C LYS A 38 7.81 -13.76 -17.46
N ALA A 39 7.34 -12.59 -17.78
CA ALA A 39 5.92 -12.30 -17.89
C ALA A 39 5.65 -11.37 -19.08
N ASP A 40 4.47 -11.50 -19.67
CA ASP A 40 4.03 -10.54 -20.67
C ASP A 40 3.94 -9.15 -20.06
N ILE A 41 4.39 -8.15 -20.78
CA ILE A 41 4.27 -6.75 -20.34
C ILE A 41 2.78 -6.39 -20.23
N SER A 42 1.99 -6.74 -21.24
CA SER A 42 0.53 -6.57 -21.19
C SER A 42 -0.10 -7.73 -20.44
N ARG A 43 -0.54 -7.47 -19.17
CA ARG A 43 -1.09 -8.53 -18.31
C ARG A 43 -2.08 -7.98 -17.28
N LEU A 44 -2.97 -8.85 -16.85
CA LEU A 44 -3.82 -8.68 -15.66
C LEU A 44 -3.30 -9.58 -14.54
N THR A 45 -3.04 -9.01 -13.37
CA THR A 45 -2.66 -9.75 -12.17
C THR A 45 -3.74 -9.58 -11.10
N LEU A 46 -4.26 -10.67 -10.60
CA LEU A 46 -5.19 -10.72 -9.47
C LEU A 46 -4.48 -11.30 -8.26
N GLN A 47 -4.66 -10.71 -7.09
CA GLN A 47 -4.12 -11.21 -5.84
C GLN A 47 -5.15 -11.08 -4.73
N ALA A 48 -5.27 -12.13 -3.88
CA ALA A 48 -6.15 -12.09 -2.72
C ALA A 48 -5.55 -12.90 -1.56
N GLY A 49 -5.74 -12.42 -0.33
CA GLY A 49 -5.24 -13.05 0.88
C GLY A 49 -4.73 -12.06 1.92
N LYS A 50 -3.76 -12.48 2.74
CA LYS A 50 -3.10 -11.65 3.74
C LYS A 50 -1.75 -11.14 3.23
N PHE A 51 -1.57 -9.82 3.13
CA PHE A 51 -0.34 -9.15 2.69
C PHE A 51 -0.37 -7.67 3.10
N ALA A 52 0.72 -6.94 2.88
CA ALA A 52 0.73 -5.50 3.13
C ALA A 52 0.15 -4.72 1.95
N VAL A 53 -0.63 -3.68 2.21
CA VAL A 53 -1.11 -2.75 1.16
C VAL A 53 0.08 -2.22 0.35
N THR A 54 1.16 -1.89 1.04
CA THR A 54 2.39 -1.38 0.45
C THR A 54 3.20 -2.43 -0.33
N ASP A 55 2.86 -3.71 -0.29
CA ASP A 55 3.44 -4.72 -1.20
C ASP A 55 3.02 -4.49 -2.66
N VAL A 56 1.87 -3.80 -2.89
CA VAL A 56 1.30 -3.57 -4.21
C VAL A 56 1.31 -2.09 -4.59
N PHE A 57 1.02 -1.21 -3.63
CA PHE A 57 0.87 0.24 -3.85
C PHE A 57 2.11 1.03 -3.40
N ASP A 58 2.25 2.23 -3.94
CA ASP A 58 3.33 3.18 -3.62
C ASP A 58 4.73 2.59 -3.83
N GLY A 59 4.94 1.86 -4.94
CA GLY A 59 6.27 1.40 -5.33
C GLY A 59 7.22 2.59 -5.57
N ASN A 60 8.54 2.42 -5.32
CA ASN A 60 9.57 3.39 -5.66
C ASN A 60 10.92 2.67 -5.71
N ALA A 61 11.73 2.94 -6.73
CA ALA A 61 13.00 2.25 -6.93
C ALA A 61 14.07 2.67 -5.91
N TYR A 62 13.97 3.88 -5.35
CA TYR A 62 15.00 4.48 -4.50
C TYR A 62 14.63 4.56 -3.02
N ALA A 63 13.34 4.40 -2.70
CA ALA A 63 12.87 4.56 -1.33
C ALA A 63 11.65 3.67 -1.06
N LYS A 64 11.88 2.37 -0.90
CA LYS A 64 10.82 1.40 -0.62
C LYS A 64 11.25 0.30 0.35
N ASP A 65 12.45 -0.22 0.23
CA ASP A 65 12.92 -1.33 1.05
C ASP A 65 13.71 -0.80 2.26
N THR A 66 13.16 -0.95 3.45
CA THR A 66 13.80 -0.51 4.72
C THR A 66 15.14 -1.19 5.02
N ARG A 67 15.46 -2.31 4.33
CA ARG A 67 16.73 -3.03 4.48
C ARG A 67 17.83 -2.51 3.58
N LYS A 68 17.47 -1.82 2.48
CA LYS A 68 18.42 -1.39 1.44
C LYS A 68 18.46 0.12 1.31
N ASP A 69 17.29 0.79 1.41
CA ASP A 69 17.16 2.19 1.07
C ASP A 69 17.21 3.07 2.32
N PHE A 70 16.08 3.21 3.01
CA PHE A 70 15.95 4.07 4.19
C PHE A 70 15.16 3.35 5.29
N MET A 71 15.66 3.37 6.54
CA MET A 71 14.94 2.81 7.68
C MET A 71 13.79 3.71 8.17
N ASN A 72 13.88 5.01 7.93
CA ASN A 72 12.83 5.94 8.34
C ASN A 72 11.57 5.76 7.50
N TRP A 73 10.45 5.49 8.17
CA TRP A 73 9.17 5.26 7.53
C TRP A 73 8.73 6.41 6.62
N SER A 74 8.92 7.66 7.03
CA SER A 74 8.54 8.82 6.21
C SER A 74 9.30 8.94 4.88
N MET A 75 10.36 8.16 4.69
CA MET A 75 11.13 8.10 3.45
C MET A 75 10.61 7.04 2.49
N TRP A 76 10.18 5.86 2.99
CA TRP A 76 9.75 4.75 2.14
C TRP A 76 8.22 4.62 1.97
N ALA A 77 7.44 5.41 2.72
CA ALA A 77 6.00 5.58 2.51
C ALA A 77 5.59 7.01 2.83
N PRO A 78 4.63 7.59 2.11
CA PRO A 78 4.15 8.94 2.42
C PRO A 78 3.34 8.90 3.72
N GLY A 79 3.61 9.85 4.63
CA GLY A 79 2.93 9.92 5.92
C GLY A 79 1.42 10.19 5.84
N ALA A 80 0.94 10.66 4.69
CA ALA A 80 -0.47 10.88 4.43
C ALA A 80 -1.19 9.63 3.87
N PHE A 81 -0.46 8.58 3.53
CA PHE A 81 -1.05 7.31 3.10
C PHE A 81 -1.35 6.46 4.34
N ASP A 82 -2.54 6.64 4.86
CA ASP A 82 -3.03 5.93 6.05
C ASP A 82 -3.61 4.57 5.62
N TYR A 83 -2.74 3.64 5.23
CA TYR A 83 -3.14 2.34 4.71
C TYR A 83 -3.55 1.36 5.83
N SER A 84 -4.45 0.43 5.50
CA SER A 84 -4.92 -0.62 6.41
C SER A 84 -3.80 -1.54 6.84
N ALA A 85 -3.66 -1.75 8.16
CA ALA A 85 -2.61 -2.61 8.70
C ALA A 85 -2.95 -3.12 10.11
N ASP A 86 -2.67 -4.40 10.36
CA ASP A 86 -2.61 -4.96 11.71
C ASP A 86 -1.33 -4.49 12.45
N LYS A 87 -1.09 -5.03 13.66
CA LYS A 87 0.09 -4.70 14.49
C LYS A 87 1.45 -4.83 13.79
N VAL A 88 1.52 -5.66 12.74
CA VAL A 88 2.77 -5.96 12.01
C VAL A 88 2.75 -5.45 10.57
N GLY A 89 1.80 -4.60 10.23
CA GLY A 89 1.74 -3.95 8.93
C GLY A 89 1.03 -4.74 7.82
N LEU A 90 0.17 -5.69 8.17
CA LEU A 90 -0.48 -6.59 7.23
C LEU A 90 -2.01 -6.50 7.34
N THR A 91 -2.70 -6.81 6.24
CA THR A 91 -4.16 -6.92 6.24
C THR A 91 -4.63 -7.98 5.26
N TYR A 92 -5.90 -8.33 5.33
CA TYR A 92 -6.57 -9.15 4.32
C TYR A 92 -7.16 -8.26 3.24
N GLY A 93 -6.96 -8.64 1.98
CA GLY A 93 -7.50 -7.87 0.88
C GLY A 93 -7.43 -8.59 -0.45
N ALA A 94 -7.92 -7.91 -1.46
CA ALA A 94 -7.84 -8.33 -2.84
C ALA A 94 -7.42 -7.14 -3.72
N THR A 95 -6.59 -7.42 -4.71
CA THR A 95 -6.10 -6.42 -5.67
C THR A 95 -6.20 -6.93 -7.10
N ALA A 96 -6.35 -5.98 -8.02
CA ALA A 96 -6.23 -6.20 -9.44
C ALA A 96 -5.24 -5.17 -10.02
N GLU A 97 -4.31 -5.64 -10.83
CA GLU A 97 -3.38 -4.80 -11.59
C GLU A 97 -3.53 -5.08 -13.08
N LEU A 98 -3.79 -4.05 -13.86
CA LEU A 98 -3.65 -4.07 -15.31
C LEU A 98 -2.36 -3.36 -15.69
N ASN A 99 -1.35 -4.13 -16.12
CA ASN A 99 -0.05 -3.62 -16.54
C ASN A 99 0.04 -3.49 -18.04
N GLN A 100 0.55 -2.35 -18.51
CA GLN A 100 0.86 -2.06 -19.89
C GLN A 100 2.28 -1.50 -19.98
N LYS A 101 2.81 -1.34 -21.20
CA LYS A 101 4.20 -0.88 -21.40
C LYS A 101 4.49 0.48 -20.77
N GLN A 102 3.58 1.43 -20.89
CA GLN A 102 3.79 2.82 -20.44
C GLN A 102 3.03 3.18 -19.17
N TRP A 103 2.12 2.32 -18.70
CA TRP A 103 1.32 2.58 -17.52
C TRP A 103 0.87 1.30 -16.83
N ALA A 104 0.50 1.41 -15.58
CA ALA A 104 -0.23 0.38 -14.85
C ALA A 104 -1.34 1.02 -14.03
N LEU A 105 -2.48 0.35 -13.97
CA LEU A 105 -3.62 0.71 -13.11
C LEU A 105 -3.78 -0.39 -12.07
N ARG A 106 -3.77 0.00 -10.80
CA ARG A 106 -3.95 -0.91 -9.66
C ARG A 106 -5.16 -0.49 -8.85
N GLY A 107 -5.99 -1.45 -8.51
CA GLY A 107 -7.11 -1.25 -7.59
C GLY A 107 -7.07 -2.28 -6.46
N GLY A 108 -7.48 -1.90 -5.26
CA GLY A 108 -7.51 -2.80 -4.12
C GLY A 108 -8.61 -2.49 -3.13
N TYR A 109 -9.07 -3.54 -2.46
CA TYR A 109 -9.95 -3.48 -1.30
C TYR A 109 -9.29 -4.25 -0.14
N PHE A 110 -9.28 -3.64 1.06
CA PHE A 110 -8.64 -4.20 2.24
C PHE A 110 -9.52 -4.07 3.48
N LEU A 111 -9.41 -5.03 4.38
CA LEU A 111 -10.06 -4.95 5.67
C LEU A 111 -9.36 -3.92 6.57
N MET A 112 -10.15 -3.14 7.28
CA MET A 112 -9.66 -2.26 8.34
C MET A 112 -9.67 -2.97 9.68
N ASP A 113 -8.73 -2.64 10.55
CA ASP A 113 -8.80 -3.05 11.95
C ASP A 113 -10.03 -2.44 12.63
N SER A 114 -10.66 -3.22 13.51
CA SER A 114 -11.71 -2.71 14.41
C SER A 114 -11.15 -1.75 15.46
N GLU A 115 -9.88 -1.91 15.81
CA GLU A 115 -9.10 -1.02 16.67
C GLU A 115 -7.71 -0.82 16.07
N SER A 116 -7.21 0.41 16.08
CA SER A 116 -5.89 0.74 15.55
C SER A 116 -4.79 -0.11 16.18
N ASN A 117 -3.89 -0.65 15.35
CA ASN A 117 -2.79 -1.51 15.76
C ASN A 117 -3.24 -2.78 16.52
N SER A 118 -4.40 -3.32 16.19
CA SER A 118 -4.89 -4.60 16.70
C SER A 118 -4.64 -5.74 15.70
N ASN A 119 -5.10 -6.94 16.03
CA ASN A 119 -5.19 -8.05 15.09
C ASN A 119 -6.66 -8.42 14.82
N SER A 120 -7.59 -7.55 15.22
CA SER A 120 -9.03 -7.76 15.09
C SER A 120 -9.54 -6.94 13.91
N PHE A 121 -9.87 -7.62 12.83
CA PHE A 121 -10.38 -6.97 11.62
C PHE A 121 -11.88 -6.76 11.69
N ASP A 122 -12.34 -5.65 11.13
CA ASP A 122 -13.76 -5.39 10.91
C ASP A 122 -14.24 -6.21 9.71
N THR A 123 -15.11 -7.17 9.96
CA THR A 123 -15.58 -8.12 8.95
C THR A 123 -16.84 -7.65 8.21
N ARG A 124 -17.28 -6.42 8.41
CA ARG A 124 -18.42 -5.82 7.68
C ARG A 124 -17.98 -5.46 6.26
N LEU A 125 -17.78 -6.47 5.42
CA LEU A 125 -17.30 -6.35 4.06
C LEU A 125 -18.06 -5.28 3.28
N PHE A 126 -17.35 -4.45 2.55
CA PHE A 126 -17.83 -3.33 1.73
C PHE A 126 -18.52 -2.18 2.48
N GLN A 127 -18.94 -2.39 3.73
CA GLN A 127 -19.41 -1.30 4.60
C GLN A 127 -18.25 -0.65 5.35
N ARG A 128 -17.25 -1.46 5.71
CA ARG A 128 -16.00 -1.06 6.33
C ARG A 128 -14.83 -1.62 5.54
N GLY A 129 -13.84 -0.80 5.30
CA GLY A 129 -12.67 -1.21 4.55
C GLY A 129 -11.94 -0.04 3.94
N GLU A 130 -10.83 -0.34 3.32
CA GLU A 130 -10.05 0.59 2.54
C GLU A 130 -10.18 0.27 1.06
N TYR A 131 -10.38 1.30 0.26
CA TYR A 131 -10.29 1.27 -1.19
C TYR A 131 -9.07 2.06 -1.62
N VAL A 132 -8.23 1.48 -2.45
CA VAL A 132 -7.04 2.12 -3.02
C VAL A 132 -7.09 2.02 -4.53
N LEU A 133 -6.77 3.11 -5.21
CA LEU A 133 -6.58 3.16 -6.65
C LEU A 133 -5.26 3.86 -6.95
N GLU A 134 -4.40 3.24 -7.76
CA GLU A 134 -3.12 3.79 -8.19
C GLU A 134 -3.01 3.76 -9.69
N LEU A 135 -2.65 4.89 -10.29
CA LEU A 135 -2.18 4.99 -11.67
C LEU A 135 -0.68 5.24 -11.66
N GLU A 136 0.08 4.34 -12.26
CA GLU A 136 1.51 4.49 -12.55
C GLU A 136 1.68 4.85 -14.02
N THR A 137 2.44 5.90 -14.31
CA THR A 137 2.89 6.26 -15.66
C THR A 137 4.41 6.19 -15.74
N ARG A 138 4.91 5.66 -16.85
CA ARG A 138 6.32 5.47 -17.13
C ARG A 138 6.71 6.39 -18.26
N TYR A 139 7.80 7.13 -18.07
CA TYR A 139 8.30 8.10 -19.03
C TYR A 139 9.82 8.06 -19.10
N ALA A 140 10.38 8.72 -20.09
CA ALA A 140 11.82 8.99 -20.17
C ALA A 140 12.05 10.50 -20.18
N LEU A 141 12.91 10.99 -19.32
CA LEU A 141 13.35 12.38 -19.27
C LEU A 141 14.87 12.42 -19.50
N LEU A 142 15.33 13.18 -20.50
CA LEU A 142 16.74 13.25 -20.91
C LEU A 142 17.36 11.86 -21.19
N GLY A 143 16.56 10.95 -21.74
CA GLY A 143 16.97 9.58 -22.03
C GLY A 143 16.96 8.62 -20.83
N GLN A 144 16.73 9.13 -19.63
CA GLN A 144 16.70 8.32 -18.39
C GLN A 144 15.26 7.97 -17.96
N PRO A 145 15.03 6.76 -17.42
CA PRO A 145 13.70 6.32 -17.03
C PRO A 145 13.18 7.05 -15.80
N GLY A 146 11.88 7.30 -15.78
CA GLY A 146 11.16 7.84 -14.64
C GLY A 146 9.77 7.24 -14.52
N LYS A 147 9.20 7.33 -13.33
CA LYS A 147 7.82 6.93 -13.05
C LYS A 147 7.12 7.96 -12.18
N LEU A 148 5.87 8.19 -12.50
CA LEU A 148 4.96 8.98 -11.69
C LEU A 148 3.81 8.08 -11.25
N ARG A 149 3.50 8.06 -9.95
CA ARG A 149 2.35 7.36 -9.39
C ARG A 149 1.43 8.35 -8.72
N THR A 150 0.15 8.21 -9.02
CA THR A 150 -0.91 8.95 -8.33
C THR A 150 -1.80 7.92 -7.65
N ILE A 151 -1.97 8.06 -6.34
CA ILE A 151 -2.75 7.15 -5.51
C ILE A 151 -3.90 7.93 -4.89
N GLY A 152 -5.12 7.40 -5.02
CA GLY A 152 -6.27 7.80 -4.23
C GLY A 152 -6.65 6.70 -3.27
N TRP A 153 -6.99 7.06 -2.03
CA TRP A 153 -7.46 6.10 -1.05
C TRP A 153 -8.68 6.62 -0.29
N LEU A 154 -9.51 5.69 0.14
CA LEU A 154 -10.72 5.96 0.91
C LEU A 154 -10.90 4.87 1.98
N HIS A 155 -11.04 5.30 3.23
CA HIS A 155 -11.37 4.43 4.36
C HIS A 155 -12.82 4.64 4.79
N SER A 156 -13.53 3.55 5.01
CA SER A 156 -14.72 3.50 5.85
C SER A 156 -14.35 2.70 7.10
N ALA A 157 -14.14 3.36 8.23
CA ALA A 157 -13.61 2.75 9.44
C ALA A 157 -14.32 3.21 10.70
N TYR A 158 -14.19 2.43 11.79
CA TYR A 158 -14.61 2.84 13.12
C TYR A 158 -13.46 3.60 13.79
N ALA A 159 -13.43 4.92 13.63
CA ALA A 159 -12.32 5.78 14.01
C ALA A 159 -12.73 6.91 14.96
N GLY A 160 -11.81 7.34 15.80
CA GLY A 160 -11.97 8.49 16.69
C GLY A 160 -11.78 9.81 15.95
N SER A 161 -12.16 10.91 16.59
CA SER A 161 -12.02 12.29 16.08
C SER A 161 -11.19 13.11 17.04
N TYR A 162 -10.04 13.58 16.61
CA TYR A 162 -9.22 14.52 17.37
C TYR A 162 -9.99 15.79 17.72
N ARG A 163 -10.74 16.34 16.78
CA ARG A 163 -11.54 17.56 16.99
C ARG A 163 -12.58 17.37 18.09
N ASP A 164 -13.35 16.29 18.03
CA ASP A 164 -14.40 16.03 19.03
C ASP A 164 -13.78 15.78 20.41
N THR A 165 -12.63 15.10 20.44
CA THR A 165 -11.90 14.82 21.68
C THR A 165 -11.35 16.10 22.31
N LEU A 166 -10.76 16.99 21.52
CA LEU A 166 -10.21 18.25 22.01
C LEU A 166 -11.28 19.26 22.45
N ASN A 167 -12.43 19.26 21.78
CA ASN A 167 -13.52 20.18 22.07
C ASN A 167 -14.41 19.77 23.26
N ASN A 168 -14.24 18.56 23.77
CA ASN A 168 -15.05 18.06 24.90
C ASN A 168 -14.16 17.60 26.07
N PRO A 169 -14.04 18.40 27.15
CA PRO A 169 -13.24 18.03 28.32
C PRO A 169 -13.66 16.72 29.00
N ALA A 170 -14.91 16.30 28.84
CA ALA A 170 -15.40 15.04 29.42
C ALA A 170 -14.70 13.79 28.86
N PHE A 171 -14.05 13.91 27.72
CA PHE A 171 -13.31 12.78 27.12
C PHE A 171 -11.85 12.66 27.60
N ASN A 172 -11.40 13.55 28.51
CA ASN A 172 -10.05 13.49 29.09
C ASN A 172 -8.93 13.28 28.06
N LEU A 173 -9.07 13.85 26.86
CA LEU A 173 -8.17 13.68 25.71
C LEU A 173 -8.08 12.23 25.19
N ASP A 174 -9.01 11.37 25.57
CA ASP A 174 -9.08 10.00 25.09
C ASP A 174 -9.88 9.92 23.77
N ILE A 175 -9.16 9.76 22.67
CA ILE A 175 -9.74 9.67 21.32
C ILE A 175 -10.63 8.43 21.14
N ALA A 176 -10.44 7.38 21.96
CA ALA A 176 -11.24 6.18 21.85
C ALA A 176 -12.71 6.41 22.19
N GLN A 177 -13.02 7.40 23.05
CA GLN A 177 -14.38 7.76 23.42
C GLN A 177 -15.17 8.46 22.30
N THR A 178 -14.49 8.94 21.26
CA THR A 178 -15.12 9.59 20.10
C THR A 178 -15.27 8.67 18.90
N ARG A 179 -15.01 7.37 19.07
CA ARG A 179 -15.07 6.40 17.99
C ARG A 179 -16.47 6.28 17.40
N ALA A 180 -16.54 6.42 16.09
CA ALA A 180 -17.76 6.28 15.30
C ALA A 180 -17.42 5.79 13.90
N GLY A 181 -18.43 5.40 13.13
CA GLY A 181 -18.26 5.14 11.71
C GLY A 181 -17.90 6.43 10.97
N ARG A 182 -16.69 6.48 10.40
CA ARG A 182 -16.16 7.67 9.72
C ARG A 182 -15.58 7.30 8.36
N ILE A 183 -15.62 8.26 7.46
CA ILE A 183 -14.96 8.18 6.16
C ILE A 183 -13.74 9.10 6.21
N LYS A 184 -12.57 8.57 5.81
CA LYS A 184 -11.34 9.30 5.55
C LYS A 184 -10.93 9.04 4.12
N TYR A 185 -10.32 10.01 3.49
CA TYR A 185 -9.77 9.87 2.14
C TYR A 185 -8.55 10.75 1.96
N GLY A 186 -7.76 10.42 0.99
CA GLY A 186 -6.59 11.18 0.65
C GLY A 186 -6.02 10.81 -0.71
N TYR A 187 -4.96 11.50 -1.07
CA TYR A 187 -4.20 11.21 -2.28
C TYR A 187 -2.71 11.32 -2.00
N VAL A 188 -1.93 10.66 -2.86
CA VAL A 188 -0.47 10.68 -2.85
C VAL A 188 0.02 10.89 -4.26
N ILE A 189 1.07 11.67 -4.39
CA ILE A 189 1.90 11.75 -5.59
C ILE A 189 3.27 11.20 -5.22
N ASN A 190 3.75 10.22 -6.01
CA ASN A 190 5.03 9.59 -5.82
C ASN A 190 5.78 9.62 -7.16
N VAL A 191 6.96 10.20 -7.18
CA VAL A 191 7.81 10.32 -8.36
C VAL A 191 9.17 9.68 -8.12
N GLU A 192 9.68 9.03 -9.15
CA GLU A 192 11.07 8.56 -9.22
C GLU A 192 11.65 8.92 -10.59
N GLN A 193 12.92 9.31 -10.62
CA GLN A 193 13.63 9.70 -11.83
C GLN A 193 15.10 9.32 -11.73
N ALA A 194 15.59 8.51 -12.65
CA ALA A 194 17.02 8.34 -12.85
C ALA A 194 17.60 9.60 -13.48
N ILE A 195 18.72 10.09 -12.96
CA ILE A 195 19.46 11.23 -13.51
C ILE A 195 20.66 10.73 -14.29
N THR A 196 21.37 9.77 -13.75
CA THR A 196 22.45 9.00 -14.37
C THR A 196 22.27 7.53 -14.01
N ASP A 197 23.18 6.67 -14.43
CA ASP A 197 23.18 5.25 -14.05
C ASP A 197 23.37 5.06 -12.52
N ASP A 198 24.04 6.02 -11.85
CA ASP A 198 24.39 5.96 -10.43
C ASP A 198 23.55 6.90 -9.55
N ILE A 199 22.84 7.87 -10.14
CA ILE A 199 22.11 8.90 -9.40
C ILE A 199 20.63 8.85 -9.75
N GLY A 200 19.80 8.66 -8.72
CA GLY A 200 18.36 8.73 -8.82
C GLY A 200 17.76 9.74 -7.85
N LEU A 201 16.63 10.31 -8.24
CA LEU A 201 15.82 11.19 -7.39
C LEU A 201 14.46 10.56 -7.13
N PHE A 202 13.92 10.83 -5.95
CA PHE A 202 12.55 10.49 -5.63
C PHE A 202 11.89 11.59 -4.81
N GLY A 203 10.57 11.61 -4.83
CA GLY A 203 9.75 12.51 -4.00
C GLY A 203 8.37 11.94 -3.77
N ARG A 204 7.82 12.27 -2.63
CA ARG A 204 6.45 11.96 -2.26
C ARG A 204 5.78 13.18 -1.66
#